data_4d0fe3a22f4af50e1263a806b440c4bb
#
_entry.id   4d0fe3a22f4af50e1263a806b440c4bb
#
_cell.length_a   1.000
_cell.length_b   1.000
_cell.length_c   1.000
_cell.angle_alpha   90.00
_cell.angle_beta   90.00
_cell.angle_gamma   90.00
#
_symmetry.space_group_name_H-M   'P 1'
#
loop_
_entity.id
_entity.type
_entity.pdbx_description
1 polymer ?
#
loop_
_entity_poly.entity_id
_entity_poly.type
_entity_poly.pdbx_seq_one_letter_code
_entity_poly.pdbx_strand_id
1 'polypeptide(L)'
;MKFLESAKTGLSSLWATLMPSAAPQAGEKGARLASDIALQRLYASMWVDSERRALVALMRRMDAEDGRVKTVHSRVARDVIKGGLVMQFDEKGSSSTLKDEWERFEHRIGLNRSEKLKSDARGLVMEGNLPLQLVLDAGQDVVAAIRMPSDTIMPMVDLGGRFKSPAAAYEQRDVMTGKVLATFAAWQLVLCRLDPSNYDDLGAMGRPWLDSCASTWKKLVMTEEDLVIRRRMRAPLRLAHVLEGADEATLLAYRKSVESEKGDITTDFYLNRKGGVTAVQGDATLGDIGDVAHLLDTFFAGTPAPKGLFGYTDGMARDILEDLKRDYYAEVDGLQDLQAGAYAMAFRVHLLFKGIDPGPKEFTLRFAERRTETGNQVADLMLKNIAAGLPTDLVYAEAGYDPEQVQAIREAQAKRNDPYPVPGAIGAKPVGAPGMPGAGPVSVTPGNAPKGESATSIGNAGGNGGRGRG
;
A
#
# COMPACT_ATOMS: atom_id res chain seq x y z
N MET A 1 -16.77 18.28 -39.40
CA MET A 1 -15.38 18.57 -39.75
C MET A 1 -14.62 19.28 -38.65
N LYS A 2 -15.13 20.37 -38.03
CA LYS A 2 -14.45 21.08 -36.90
C LYS A 2 -14.09 20.19 -35.69
N PHE A 3 -14.88 19.17 -35.40
CA PHE A 3 -14.68 18.27 -34.27
C PHE A 3 -13.49 17.31 -34.47
N LEU A 4 -13.32 16.79 -35.68
CA LEU A 4 -12.15 15.95 -36.02
C LEU A 4 -10.83 16.73 -36.01
N GLU A 5 -10.88 18.03 -36.32
CA GLU A 5 -9.72 18.91 -36.25
C GLU A 5 -9.38 19.23 -34.78
N SER A 6 -10.38 19.49 -33.93
CA SER A 6 -10.16 19.71 -32.48
C SER A 6 -9.63 18.47 -31.78
N ALA A 7 -10.18 17.30 -32.07
CA ALA A 7 -9.66 16.03 -31.55
C ALA A 7 -8.24 15.73 -32.04
N LYS A 8 -7.92 16.07 -33.30
CA LYS A 8 -6.55 15.96 -33.83
C LYS A 8 -5.58 16.92 -33.12
N THR A 9 -6.02 18.14 -32.85
CA THR A 9 -5.19 19.14 -32.16
C THR A 9 -4.97 18.74 -30.69
N GLY A 10 -6.01 18.28 -30.00
CA GLY A 10 -5.88 17.79 -28.64
C GLY A 10 -5.05 16.52 -28.52
N LEU A 11 -5.22 15.56 -29.44
CA LEU A 11 -4.34 14.41 -29.52
C LEU A 11 -2.90 14.80 -29.84
N SER A 12 -2.64 15.82 -30.64
CA SER A 12 -1.29 16.29 -30.93
C SER A 12 -0.61 16.94 -29.72
N SER A 13 -1.36 17.56 -28.80
CA SER A 13 -0.81 18.12 -27.55
C SER A 13 -0.48 17.03 -26.54
N LEU A 14 -1.30 15.99 -26.43
CA LEU A 14 -0.96 14.75 -25.69
C LEU A 14 0.29 14.08 -26.25
N TRP A 15 0.41 14.09 -27.57
CA TRP A 15 1.59 13.60 -28.27
C TRP A 15 2.83 14.40 -27.94
N ALA A 16 2.73 15.71 -27.88
CA ALA A 16 3.82 16.58 -27.49
C ALA A 16 4.25 16.38 -26.03
N THR A 17 3.34 15.96 -25.14
CA THR A 17 3.63 15.65 -23.75
C THR A 17 4.22 14.25 -23.56
N LEU A 18 3.70 13.26 -24.29
CA LEU A 18 4.20 11.86 -24.27
C LEU A 18 5.44 11.67 -25.17
N MET A 19 5.60 12.54 -26.16
CA MET A 19 6.72 12.56 -27.09
C MET A 19 7.22 14.00 -27.18
N PRO A 20 8.18 14.43 -26.35
CA PRO A 20 8.80 15.73 -26.56
C PRO A 20 9.31 15.81 -28.01
N SER A 21 8.77 16.76 -28.77
CA SER A 21 8.94 16.90 -30.21
C SER A 21 10.32 17.45 -30.64
N ALA A 22 11.33 17.31 -29.83
CA ALA A 22 12.67 17.43 -30.36
C ALA A 22 12.93 16.18 -31.19
N ALA A 23 12.63 16.26 -32.50
CA ALA A 23 13.31 15.38 -33.43
C ALA A 23 14.80 15.44 -33.05
N PRO A 24 15.45 14.31 -32.72
CA PRO A 24 16.85 14.34 -32.35
C PRO A 24 17.59 15.02 -33.45
N GLN A 25 18.32 16.10 -33.14
CA GLN A 25 19.18 16.76 -34.10
C GLN A 25 20.07 15.68 -34.70
N ALA A 26 20.34 15.75 -35.97
CA ALA A 26 20.94 14.68 -36.79
C ALA A 26 22.32 14.15 -36.30
N GLY A 27 22.81 14.60 -35.17
CA GLY A 27 24.04 14.15 -34.48
C GLY A 27 23.86 13.26 -33.25
N GLU A 28 22.65 13.18 -32.65
CA GLU A 28 22.42 12.41 -31.40
C GLU A 28 21.76 11.05 -31.68
N LYS A 29 22.41 10.20 -32.46
CA LYS A 29 21.98 8.81 -32.65
C LYS A 29 22.65 7.86 -31.64
N GLY A 30 22.51 8.11 -30.37
CA GLY A 30 22.99 7.21 -29.33
C GLY A 30 21.88 6.29 -28.82
N ALA A 31 22.09 4.98 -28.83
CA ALA A 31 21.28 4.09 -28.00
C ALA A 31 21.59 4.38 -26.54
N ARG A 32 20.61 4.93 -25.80
CA ARG A 32 20.77 5.26 -24.36
C ARG A 32 20.58 4.04 -23.45
N LEU A 33 20.66 2.84 -24.01
CA LEU A 33 20.39 1.59 -23.32
C LEU A 33 21.68 0.83 -23.05
N ALA A 34 21.77 0.21 -21.86
CA ALA A 34 22.76 -0.81 -21.62
C ALA A 34 22.56 -1.96 -22.65
N SER A 35 23.67 -2.60 -23.05
CA SER A 35 23.66 -3.68 -24.06
C SER A 35 22.66 -4.79 -23.71
N ASP A 36 22.52 -5.11 -22.43
CA ASP A 36 21.62 -6.16 -21.95
C ASP A 36 20.15 -5.79 -22.16
N ILE A 37 19.79 -4.53 -21.92
CA ILE A 37 18.44 -4.02 -22.13
C ILE A 37 18.12 -3.97 -23.64
N ALA A 38 19.10 -3.63 -24.47
CA ALA A 38 18.94 -3.64 -25.93
C ALA A 38 18.71 -5.08 -26.44
N LEU A 39 19.44 -6.05 -25.93
CA LEU A 39 19.24 -7.47 -26.24
C LEU A 39 17.87 -7.97 -25.75
N GLN A 40 17.51 -7.66 -24.52
CA GLN A 40 16.18 -8.01 -23.96
C GLN A 40 15.05 -7.45 -24.84
N ARG A 41 15.18 -6.23 -25.35
CA ARG A 41 14.18 -5.64 -26.26
C ARG A 41 14.14 -6.33 -27.62
N LEU A 42 15.29 -6.73 -28.14
CA LEU A 42 15.33 -7.49 -29.37
C LEU A 42 14.58 -8.82 -29.19
N TYR A 43 14.82 -9.53 -28.10
CA TYR A 43 14.10 -10.74 -27.75
C TYR A 43 12.61 -10.49 -27.44
N ALA A 44 12.29 -9.43 -26.70
CA ALA A 44 10.91 -9.07 -26.36
C ALA A 44 10.08 -8.70 -27.60
N SER A 45 10.71 -8.21 -28.68
CA SER A 45 10.00 -8.03 -29.97
C SER A 45 9.58 -9.34 -30.62
N MET A 46 10.25 -10.44 -30.29
CA MET A 46 9.99 -11.77 -30.84
C MET A 46 9.25 -12.69 -29.86
N TRP A 47 9.47 -12.52 -28.55
CA TRP A 47 8.92 -13.38 -27.49
C TRP A 47 8.34 -12.53 -26.36
N VAL A 48 7.38 -13.10 -25.63
CA VAL A 48 6.87 -12.48 -24.40
C VAL A 48 7.97 -12.44 -23.35
N ASP A 49 8.12 -11.32 -22.64
CA ASP A 49 9.08 -11.18 -21.56
C ASP A 49 8.81 -12.21 -20.44
N SER A 50 9.60 -13.29 -20.46
CA SER A 50 9.43 -14.44 -19.58
C SER A 50 9.86 -14.13 -18.14
N GLU A 51 10.86 -13.26 -17.94
CA GLU A 51 11.35 -12.90 -16.61
C GLU A 51 10.31 -12.09 -15.84
N ARG A 52 9.76 -11.07 -16.49
CA ARG A 52 8.68 -10.26 -15.91
C ARG A 52 7.45 -11.10 -15.57
N ARG A 53 7.07 -11.98 -16.48
CA ARG A 53 5.95 -12.89 -16.25
C ARG A 53 6.17 -13.81 -15.06
N ALA A 54 7.38 -14.40 -14.98
CA ALA A 54 7.75 -15.23 -13.86
C ALA A 54 7.74 -14.46 -12.54
N LEU A 55 8.18 -13.18 -12.55
CA LEU A 55 8.13 -12.30 -11.39
C LEU A 55 6.70 -11.99 -10.97
N VAL A 56 5.83 -11.58 -11.89
CA VAL A 56 4.41 -11.30 -11.58
C VAL A 56 3.71 -12.55 -11.07
N ALA A 57 3.95 -13.71 -11.70
CA ALA A 57 3.40 -14.99 -11.25
C ALA A 57 3.88 -15.35 -9.84
N LEU A 58 5.17 -15.10 -9.53
CA LEU A 58 5.73 -15.30 -8.20
C LEU A 58 5.06 -14.40 -7.16
N MET A 59 4.87 -13.11 -7.46
CA MET A 59 4.20 -12.18 -6.53
C MET A 59 2.76 -12.60 -6.24
N ARG A 60 2.02 -13.01 -7.26
CA ARG A 60 0.66 -13.55 -7.10
C ARG A 60 0.65 -14.82 -6.25
N ARG A 61 1.63 -15.68 -6.44
CA ARG A 61 1.81 -16.89 -5.64
C ARG A 61 2.14 -16.57 -4.19
N MET A 62 3.10 -15.67 -3.94
CA MET A 62 3.44 -15.20 -2.59
C MET A 62 2.22 -14.63 -1.86
N ASP A 63 1.40 -13.82 -2.55
CA ASP A 63 0.17 -13.26 -2.00
C ASP A 63 -0.90 -14.32 -1.69
N ALA A 64 -0.96 -15.39 -2.48
CA ALA A 64 -1.92 -16.48 -2.28
C ALA A 64 -1.54 -17.43 -1.15
N GLU A 65 -0.25 -17.73 -1.02
CA GLU A 65 0.28 -18.76 -0.11
C GLU A 65 0.66 -18.19 1.27
N ASP A 66 1.11 -16.92 1.34
CA ASP A 66 1.62 -16.31 2.59
C ASP A 66 0.70 -15.19 3.09
N GLY A 67 0.11 -15.40 4.28
CA GLY A 67 -0.73 -14.42 4.95
C GLY A 67 0.00 -13.09 5.28
N ARG A 68 1.32 -13.13 5.50
CA ARG A 68 2.15 -11.94 5.75
C ARG A 68 2.20 -11.05 4.52
N VAL A 69 2.53 -11.64 3.36
CA VAL A 69 2.58 -10.97 2.07
C VAL A 69 1.21 -10.38 1.70
N LYS A 70 0.16 -11.17 1.84
CA LYS A 70 -1.24 -10.73 1.62
C LYS A 70 -1.62 -9.55 2.51
N THR A 71 -1.18 -9.57 3.77
CA THR A 71 -1.43 -8.49 4.71
C THR A 71 -0.70 -7.22 4.30
N VAL A 72 0.57 -7.32 3.87
CA VAL A 72 1.35 -6.18 3.35
C VAL A 72 0.63 -5.56 2.16
N HIS A 73 0.35 -6.32 1.10
CA HIS A 73 -0.34 -5.80 -0.09
C HIS A 73 -1.70 -5.17 0.23
N SER A 74 -2.49 -5.82 1.09
CA SER A 74 -3.84 -5.34 1.43
C SER A 74 -3.81 -4.10 2.31
N ARG A 75 -2.84 -4.00 3.22
CA ARG A 75 -2.69 -2.85 4.09
C ARG A 75 -2.18 -1.64 3.33
N VAL A 76 -1.13 -1.81 2.54
CA VAL A 76 -0.61 -0.72 1.68
C VAL A 76 -1.70 -0.19 0.76
N ALA A 77 -2.42 -1.07 0.06
CA ALA A 77 -3.54 -0.66 -0.80
C ALA A 77 -4.64 0.11 -0.04
N ARG A 78 -4.94 -0.28 1.19
CA ARG A 78 -5.89 0.43 2.05
C ARG A 78 -5.36 1.79 2.49
N ASP A 79 -4.08 1.84 2.84
CA ASP A 79 -3.45 3.07 3.31
C ASP A 79 -3.27 4.08 2.16
N VAL A 80 -3.07 3.63 0.92
CA VAL A 80 -3.06 4.47 -0.29
C VAL A 80 -4.40 5.19 -0.47
N ILE A 81 -5.52 4.49 -0.32
CA ILE A 81 -6.85 5.06 -0.62
C ILE A 81 -7.52 5.77 0.55
N LYS A 82 -6.88 5.81 1.73
CA LYS A 82 -7.53 6.17 3.00
C LYS A 82 -8.13 7.58 3.02
N GLY A 83 -7.50 8.53 2.33
CA GLY A 83 -8.01 9.90 2.24
C GLY A 83 -9.13 10.09 1.22
N GLY A 84 -9.30 9.12 0.30
CA GLY A 84 -10.14 9.30 -0.89
C GLY A 84 -9.47 10.17 -1.95
N LEU A 85 -10.02 10.13 -3.16
CA LEU A 85 -9.51 10.88 -4.30
C LEU A 85 -10.19 12.25 -4.34
N VAL A 86 -9.42 13.33 -4.47
CA VAL A 86 -9.91 14.70 -4.48
C VAL A 86 -9.36 15.43 -5.70
N MET A 87 -10.26 16.11 -6.42
CA MET A 87 -9.90 16.99 -7.51
C MET A 87 -9.82 18.44 -6.99
N GLN A 88 -8.68 19.08 -7.22
CA GLN A 88 -8.46 20.49 -6.95
C GLN A 88 -8.43 21.25 -8.27
N PHE A 89 -9.19 22.30 -8.37
CA PHE A 89 -9.24 23.19 -9.53
C PHE A 89 -8.53 24.51 -9.20
N ASP A 90 -7.84 25.11 -10.17
CA ASP A 90 -7.25 26.42 -9.98
C ASP A 90 -8.35 27.50 -9.93
N GLU A 91 -8.34 28.33 -8.90
CA GLU A 91 -9.37 29.35 -8.65
C GLU A 91 -9.52 30.37 -9.78
N LYS A 92 -8.46 30.58 -10.57
CA LYS A 92 -8.42 31.64 -11.59
C LYS A 92 -8.95 31.24 -12.97
N GLY A 93 -9.24 29.98 -13.23
CA GLY A 93 -9.57 29.49 -14.57
C GLY A 93 -10.56 28.33 -14.64
N SER A 94 -10.99 27.76 -13.51
CA SER A 94 -11.85 26.58 -13.55
C SER A 94 -13.25 26.94 -14.03
N SER A 95 -13.56 26.54 -15.26
CA SER A 95 -14.94 26.60 -15.76
C SER A 95 -15.80 25.60 -15.00
N SER A 96 -17.06 25.97 -14.71
CA SER A 96 -18.05 25.04 -14.15
C SER A 96 -18.14 23.74 -14.97
N THR A 97 -17.85 23.84 -16.26
CA THR A 97 -17.79 22.71 -17.20
C THR A 97 -16.77 21.63 -16.79
N LEU A 98 -15.59 22.00 -16.30
CA LEU A 98 -14.58 21.03 -15.86
C LEU A 98 -15.04 20.26 -14.62
N LYS A 99 -15.71 20.94 -13.69
CA LYS A 99 -16.26 20.31 -12.47
C LYS A 99 -17.35 19.31 -12.83
N ASP A 100 -18.29 19.73 -13.70
CA ASP A 100 -19.39 18.88 -14.14
C ASP A 100 -18.89 17.66 -14.92
N GLU A 101 -17.86 17.82 -15.77
CA GLU A 101 -17.25 16.69 -16.51
C GLU A 101 -16.47 15.77 -15.59
N TRP A 102 -15.82 16.31 -14.54
CA TRP A 102 -15.16 15.47 -13.53
C TRP A 102 -16.16 14.61 -12.77
N GLU A 103 -17.23 15.17 -12.26
CA GLU A 103 -18.25 14.42 -11.52
C GLU A 103 -18.85 13.29 -12.37
N ARG A 104 -19.13 13.56 -13.66
CA ARG A 104 -19.61 12.54 -14.59
C ARG A 104 -18.58 11.45 -14.84
N PHE A 105 -17.33 11.83 -15.08
CA PHE A 105 -16.23 10.92 -15.32
C PHE A 105 -15.96 10.03 -14.10
N GLU A 106 -15.81 10.63 -12.92
CA GLU A 106 -15.61 9.94 -11.66
C GLU A 106 -16.68 8.88 -11.40
N HIS A 107 -17.93 9.27 -11.58
CA HIS A 107 -19.06 8.35 -11.40
C HIS A 107 -19.06 7.21 -12.42
N ARG A 108 -18.79 7.49 -13.70
CA ARG A 108 -18.79 6.49 -14.77
C ARG A 108 -17.72 5.42 -14.60
N ILE A 109 -16.50 5.82 -14.29
CA ILE A 109 -15.39 4.90 -14.11
C ILE A 109 -15.29 4.33 -12.68
N GLY A 110 -16.15 4.82 -11.77
CA GLY A 110 -16.26 4.31 -10.40
C GLY A 110 -15.14 4.73 -9.48
N LEU A 111 -14.51 5.89 -9.69
CA LEU A 111 -13.45 6.41 -8.80
C LEU A 111 -14.00 6.87 -7.44
N ASN A 112 -15.29 7.14 -7.35
CA ASN A 112 -15.99 7.40 -6.09
C ASN A 112 -16.14 6.14 -5.22
N ARG A 113 -15.79 4.94 -5.74
CA ARG A 113 -15.88 3.67 -5.01
C ARG A 113 -14.52 3.26 -4.46
N SER A 114 -14.43 3.16 -3.15
CA SER A 114 -13.21 2.74 -2.47
C SER A 114 -12.70 1.35 -2.90
N GLU A 115 -13.61 0.46 -3.32
CA GLU A 115 -13.28 -0.88 -3.80
C GLU A 115 -12.49 -0.86 -5.11
N LYS A 116 -12.89 0.01 -6.06
CA LYS A 116 -12.17 0.20 -7.32
C LYS A 116 -10.76 0.74 -7.06
N LEU A 117 -10.67 1.81 -6.30
CA LEU A 117 -9.39 2.44 -5.94
C LEU A 117 -8.47 1.45 -5.22
N LYS A 118 -9.01 0.69 -4.25
CA LYS A 118 -8.26 -0.32 -3.51
C LYS A 118 -7.80 -1.47 -4.40
N SER A 119 -8.64 -1.92 -5.32
CA SER A 119 -8.30 -2.98 -6.25
C SER A 119 -7.14 -2.55 -7.16
N ASP A 120 -7.18 -1.33 -7.67
CA ASP A 120 -6.14 -0.78 -8.53
C ASP A 120 -4.83 -0.54 -7.77
N ALA A 121 -4.89 0.05 -6.56
CA ALA A 121 -3.73 0.20 -5.68
C ALA A 121 -3.08 -1.15 -5.36
N ARG A 122 -3.88 -2.16 -5.02
CA ARG A 122 -3.36 -3.50 -4.73
C ARG A 122 -2.69 -4.13 -5.95
N GLY A 123 -3.26 -3.93 -7.14
CA GLY A 123 -2.66 -4.39 -8.39
C GLY A 123 -1.33 -3.71 -8.68
N LEU A 124 -1.25 -2.40 -8.48
CA LEU A 124 -0.02 -1.63 -8.65
C LEU A 124 1.09 -2.12 -7.70
N VAL A 125 0.79 -2.27 -6.42
CA VAL A 125 1.75 -2.74 -5.41
C VAL A 125 2.22 -4.18 -5.69
N MET A 126 1.29 -5.07 -6.03
CA MET A 126 1.58 -6.49 -6.24
C MET A 126 2.32 -6.76 -7.56
N GLU A 127 1.96 -6.06 -8.65
CA GLU A 127 2.49 -6.34 -9.98
C GLU A 127 3.48 -5.27 -10.48
N GLY A 128 3.63 -4.15 -9.75
CA GLY A 128 4.48 -3.02 -10.13
C GLY A 128 3.96 -2.22 -11.30
N ASN A 129 2.84 -2.62 -11.89
CA ASN A 129 2.28 -1.98 -13.08
C ASN A 129 0.76 -1.92 -12.97
N LEU A 130 0.19 -0.80 -13.38
CA LEU A 130 -1.24 -0.60 -13.47
C LEU A 130 -1.62 -0.17 -14.89
N PRO A 131 -1.83 -1.12 -15.81
CA PRO A 131 -2.33 -0.81 -17.15
C PRO A 131 -3.84 -0.63 -17.10
N LEU A 132 -4.30 0.59 -17.39
CA LEU A 132 -5.70 0.97 -17.44
C LEU A 132 -6.14 1.15 -18.90
N GLN A 133 -6.96 0.27 -19.40
CA GLN A 133 -7.59 0.41 -20.71
C GLN A 133 -8.77 1.38 -20.61
N LEU A 134 -8.75 2.43 -21.42
CA LEU A 134 -9.85 3.37 -21.55
C LEU A 134 -10.81 2.89 -22.62
N VAL A 135 -12.07 2.72 -22.25
CA VAL A 135 -13.15 2.31 -23.14
C VAL A 135 -14.00 3.54 -23.46
N LEU A 136 -14.18 3.80 -24.77
CA LEU A 136 -15.01 4.89 -25.28
C LEU A 136 -16.38 4.36 -25.68
N ASP A 137 -17.40 5.19 -25.54
CA ASP A 137 -18.70 4.96 -26.14
C ASP A 137 -18.81 5.61 -27.54
N ALA A 138 -19.98 5.48 -28.18
CA ALA A 138 -20.25 6.10 -29.47
C ALA A 138 -20.25 7.67 -29.39
N GLY A 139 -20.43 8.24 -28.20
CA GLY A 139 -20.36 9.68 -27.95
C GLY A 139 -18.96 10.19 -27.67
N GLN A 140 -17.95 9.33 -27.77
CA GLN A 140 -16.54 9.63 -27.44
C GLN A 140 -16.31 9.95 -25.95
N ASP A 141 -17.20 9.50 -25.09
CA ASP A 141 -17.01 9.53 -23.65
C ASP A 141 -16.21 8.34 -23.17
N VAL A 142 -15.28 8.55 -22.26
CA VAL A 142 -14.65 7.46 -21.52
C VAL A 142 -15.68 6.92 -20.52
N VAL A 143 -16.15 5.71 -20.75
CA VAL A 143 -17.17 5.04 -19.93
C VAL A 143 -16.60 4.05 -18.95
N ALA A 144 -15.39 3.55 -19.17
CA ALA A 144 -14.72 2.65 -18.27
C ALA A 144 -13.19 2.79 -18.33
N ALA A 145 -12.54 2.61 -17.19
CA ALA A 145 -11.11 2.42 -17.05
C ALA A 145 -10.87 1.03 -16.46
N ILE A 146 -10.55 0.07 -17.33
CA ILE A 146 -10.45 -1.35 -16.98
C ILE A 146 -8.99 -1.69 -16.74
N ARG A 147 -8.68 -2.24 -15.55
CA ARG A 147 -7.35 -2.76 -15.26
C ARG A 147 -7.11 -4.04 -16.05
N MET A 148 -6.05 -4.02 -16.87
CA MET A 148 -5.61 -5.16 -17.66
C MET A 148 -4.57 -5.99 -16.86
N PRO A 149 -4.43 -7.29 -17.16
CA PRO A 149 -3.34 -8.10 -16.60
C PRO A 149 -1.99 -7.56 -17.05
N SER A 150 -1.13 -7.17 -16.10
CA SER A 150 0.13 -6.48 -16.40
C SER A 150 1.12 -7.37 -17.14
N ASP A 151 1.08 -8.67 -16.91
CA ASP A 151 1.92 -9.70 -17.54
C ASP A 151 1.59 -9.93 -19.03
N THR A 152 0.46 -9.46 -19.51
CA THR A 152 0.04 -9.57 -20.93
C THR A 152 0.37 -8.35 -21.76
N ILE A 153 0.62 -7.20 -21.13
CA ILE A 153 0.80 -5.91 -21.82
C ILE A 153 2.28 -5.68 -22.13
N MET A 154 2.56 -5.38 -23.38
CA MET A 154 3.91 -5.08 -23.87
C MET A 154 3.95 -3.73 -24.57
N PRO A 155 4.77 -2.78 -24.10
CA PRO A 155 5.01 -1.52 -24.78
C PRO A 155 5.88 -1.77 -26.03
N MET A 156 5.44 -1.23 -27.16
CA MET A 156 6.12 -1.36 -28.45
C MET A 156 7.02 -0.16 -28.70
N VAL A 157 8.27 -0.27 -28.23
CA VAL A 157 9.25 0.83 -28.26
C VAL A 157 10.42 0.52 -29.18
N ASP A 158 11.08 1.59 -29.64
CA ASP A 158 12.35 1.52 -30.35
C ASP A 158 13.54 1.41 -29.37
N LEU A 159 14.76 1.38 -29.90
CA LEU A 159 15.99 1.34 -29.10
C LEU A 159 16.22 2.62 -28.28
N GLY A 160 15.59 3.74 -28.65
CA GLY A 160 15.61 4.99 -27.92
C GLY A 160 14.60 5.07 -26.78
N GLY A 161 13.80 4.03 -26.56
CA GLY A 161 12.79 4.00 -25.50
C GLY A 161 11.50 4.74 -25.82
N ARG A 162 11.28 5.08 -27.10
CA ARG A 162 10.06 5.76 -27.58
C ARG A 162 9.14 4.77 -28.29
N PHE A 163 7.84 5.05 -28.31
CA PHE A 163 6.93 4.22 -29.08
C PHE A 163 7.26 4.23 -30.57
N LYS A 164 7.35 3.04 -31.17
CA LYS A 164 7.57 2.90 -32.62
C LYS A 164 6.45 3.54 -33.41
N SER A 165 5.22 3.34 -32.97
CA SER A 165 4.02 3.95 -33.54
C SER A 165 3.04 4.26 -32.40
N PRO A 166 2.58 5.47 -32.31
CA PRO A 166 1.62 5.87 -31.31
C PRO A 166 0.23 5.26 -31.48
N ALA A 167 -0.12 4.90 -32.72
CA ALA A 167 -1.36 4.17 -32.97
C ALA A 167 -1.29 2.69 -32.56
N ALA A 168 -0.07 2.16 -32.34
CA ALA A 168 0.19 0.79 -31.91
C ALA A 168 1.27 0.83 -30.80
N ALA A 169 0.99 1.57 -29.72
CA ALA A 169 1.93 1.81 -28.63
C ALA A 169 2.07 0.59 -27.70
N TYR A 170 1.01 -0.17 -27.55
CA TYR A 170 0.98 -1.35 -26.69
C TYR A 170 0.34 -2.53 -27.39
N GLU A 171 0.84 -3.71 -27.10
CA GLU A 171 0.24 -4.97 -27.52
C GLU A 171 -0.16 -5.78 -26.30
N GLN A 172 -1.35 -6.37 -26.35
CA GLN A 172 -1.73 -7.44 -25.44
C GLN A 172 -1.40 -8.76 -26.10
N ARG A 173 -0.60 -9.58 -25.45
CA ARG A 173 -0.19 -10.89 -25.96
C ARG A 173 -0.68 -12.01 -25.04
N ASP A 174 -1.06 -13.10 -25.65
CA ASP A 174 -1.35 -14.33 -24.96
C ASP A 174 -0.09 -14.84 -24.25
N VAL A 175 -0.24 -15.15 -22.97
CA VAL A 175 0.83 -15.58 -22.09
C VAL A 175 1.45 -16.92 -22.52
N MET A 176 0.66 -17.82 -23.09
CA MET A 176 1.11 -19.18 -23.45
C MET A 176 1.66 -19.25 -24.87
N THR A 177 0.99 -18.59 -25.81
CA THR A 177 1.33 -18.70 -27.24
C THR A 177 2.15 -17.52 -27.76
N GLY A 178 2.24 -16.41 -27.02
CA GLY A 178 2.86 -15.17 -27.48
C GLY A 178 2.08 -14.44 -28.56
N LYS A 179 0.91 -14.97 -28.98
CA LYS A 179 0.08 -14.39 -30.04
C LYS A 179 -0.45 -13.02 -29.59
N VAL A 180 -0.41 -12.04 -30.47
CA VAL A 180 -1.04 -10.74 -30.29
C VAL A 180 -2.55 -10.90 -30.25
N LEU A 181 -3.18 -10.52 -29.14
CA LEU A 181 -4.62 -10.54 -28.92
C LEU A 181 -5.26 -9.21 -29.30
N ALA A 182 -4.61 -8.11 -28.93
CA ALA A 182 -5.07 -6.76 -29.20
C ALA A 182 -3.88 -5.79 -29.29
N THR A 183 -4.10 -4.70 -30.00
CA THR A 183 -3.14 -3.58 -30.11
C THR A 183 -3.83 -2.32 -29.65
N PHE A 184 -3.15 -1.54 -28.80
CA PHE A 184 -3.68 -0.30 -28.24
C PHE A 184 -2.85 0.90 -28.65
N ALA A 185 -3.53 1.98 -29.00
CA ALA A 185 -2.89 3.27 -29.16
C ALA A 185 -2.46 3.84 -27.81
N ALA A 186 -1.53 4.78 -27.79
CA ALA A 186 -0.99 5.39 -26.57
C ALA A 186 -2.06 6.05 -25.67
N TRP A 187 -3.16 6.52 -26.26
CA TRP A 187 -4.26 7.10 -25.51
C TRP A 187 -5.26 6.06 -24.96
N GLN A 188 -5.31 4.86 -25.54
CA GLN A 188 -6.24 3.80 -25.13
C GLN A 188 -5.80 3.07 -23.88
N LEU A 189 -4.50 3.12 -23.57
CA LEU A 189 -3.95 2.42 -22.43
C LEU A 189 -3.06 3.37 -21.63
N VAL A 190 -3.49 3.72 -20.42
CA VAL A 190 -2.68 4.45 -19.43
C VAL A 190 -1.90 3.43 -18.62
N LEU A 191 -0.57 3.45 -18.73
CA LEU A 191 0.31 2.54 -18.00
C LEU A 191 1.01 3.30 -16.88
N CYS A 192 0.55 3.08 -15.64
CA CYS A 192 1.25 3.52 -14.44
C CYS A 192 2.31 2.48 -14.05
N ARG A 193 3.53 2.91 -13.74
CA ARG A 193 4.70 2.06 -13.48
C ARG A 193 5.32 2.41 -12.14
N LEU A 194 5.43 1.44 -11.26
CA LEU A 194 6.08 1.59 -9.97
C LEU A 194 7.57 1.30 -10.14
N ASP A 195 8.42 2.22 -9.70
CA ASP A 195 9.87 2.10 -9.69
C ASP A 195 10.48 1.49 -10.99
N PRO A 196 10.22 2.10 -12.17
CA PRO A 196 10.83 1.63 -13.40
C PRO A 196 12.34 1.91 -13.38
N SER A 197 13.15 1.01 -13.90
CA SER A 197 14.61 1.17 -13.97
C SER A 197 15.05 2.45 -14.67
N ASN A 198 14.25 2.95 -15.60
CA ASN A 198 14.42 4.24 -16.27
C ASN A 198 13.06 4.81 -16.61
N TYR A 199 12.69 5.93 -15.98
CA TYR A 199 11.40 6.57 -16.20
C TYR A 199 11.20 7.09 -17.64
N ASP A 200 12.26 7.62 -18.26
CA ASP A 200 12.20 8.18 -19.60
C ASP A 200 12.09 7.12 -20.71
N ASP A 201 12.34 5.87 -20.36
CA ASP A 201 12.16 4.74 -21.22
C ASP A 201 10.74 4.21 -21.14
N LEU A 202 9.93 4.43 -22.17
CA LEU A 202 8.54 3.97 -22.24
C LEU A 202 8.42 2.44 -22.31
N GLY A 203 9.50 1.74 -22.64
CA GLY A 203 9.58 0.28 -22.63
C GLY A 203 9.95 -0.32 -21.28
N ALA A 204 10.48 0.50 -20.36
CA ALA A 204 10.80 0.03 -19.03
C ALA A 204 9.51 -0.20 -18.24
N MET A 205 9.31 -1.41 -17.75
CA MET A 205 8.16 -1.76 -16.91
C MET A 205 8.49 -1.51 -15.44
N GLY A 206 7.46 -1.30 -14.65
CA GLY A 206 7.60 -1.15 -13.21
C GLY A 206 7.91 -2.47 -12.51
N ARG A 207 8.42 -2.37 -11.27
CA ARG A 207 8.79 -3.49 -10.42
C ARG A 207 7.81 -3.65 -9.27
N PRO A 208 7.43 -4.88 -8.92
CA PRO A 208 6.60 -5.14 -7.73
C PRO A 208 7.24 -4.61 -6.45
N TRP A 209 6.43 -4.16 -5.53
CA TRP A 209 6.89 -3.57 -4.27
C TRP A 209 7.70 -4.53 -3.39
N LEU A 210 7.42 -5.85 -3.50
CA LEU A 210 8.13 -6.92 -2.78
C LEU A 210 9.16 -7.67 -3.64
N ASP A 211 9.54 -7.13 -4.79
CA ASP A 211 10.52 -7.79 -5.69
C ASP A 211 11.85 -8.12 -4.99
N SER A 212 12.41 -7.14 -4.26
CA SER A 212 13.65 -7.30 -3.50
C SER A 212 13.60 -8.41 -2.45
N CYS A 213 12.42 -8.72 -1.93
CA CYS A 213 12.20 -9.68 -0.86
C CYS A 213 11.90 -11.10 -1.33
N ALA A 214 11.71 -11.30 -2.64
CA ALA A 214 11.28 -12.56 -3.21
C ALA A 214 12.23 -13.73 -2.87
N SER A 215 13.56 -13.50 -2.90
CA SER A 215 14.55 -14.51 -2.57
C SER A 215 14.57 -14.85 -1.08
N THR A 216 14.43 -13.84 -0.23
CA THR A 216 14.36 -14.02 1.23
C THR A 216 13.09 -14.75 1.63
N TRP A 217 11.96 -14.41 1.01
CA TRP A 217 10.69 -15.10 1.24
C TRP A 217 10.78 -16.61 0.94
N LYS A 218 11.38 -16.98 -0.19
CA LYS A 218 11.58 -18.41 -0.52
C LYS A 218 12.37 -19.15 0.56
N LYS A 219 13.46 -18.55 1.04
CA LYS A 219 14.27 -19.13 2.12
C LYS A 219 13.47 -19.23 3.42
N LEU A 220 12.72 -18.19 3.77
CA LEU A 220 11.88 -18.16 4.97
C LEU A 220 10.85 -19.28 4.98
N VAL A 221 10.08 -19.45 3.89
CA VAL A 221 9.08 -20.52 3.77
C VAL A 221 9.73 -21.89 3.87
N MET A 222 10.84 -22.12 3.16
CA MET A 222 11.57 -23.39 3.24
C MET A 222 12.06 -23.68 4.66
N THR A 223 12.63 -22.68 5.35
CA THR A 223 13.12 -22.85 6.72
C THR A 223 11.99 -23.12 7.72
N GLU A 224 10.83 -22.48 7.54
CA GLU A 224 9.63 -22.76 8.33
C GLU A 224 9.13 -24.21 8.11
N GLU A 225 9.09 -24.68 6.87
CA GLU A 225 8.72 -26.05 6.54
C GLU A 225 9.73 -27.06 7.14
N ASP A 226 11.03 -26.80 6.98
CA ASP A 226 12.08 -27.67 7.54
C ASP A 226 12.01 -27.73 9.07
N LEU A 227 11.68 -26.62 9.73
CA LEU A 227 11.47 -26.57 11.17
C LEU A 227 10.30 -27.47 11.60
N VAL A 228 9.19 -27.41 10.87
CA VAL A 228 8.02 -28.27 11.13
C VAL A 228 8.35 -29.74 10.91
N ILE A 229 9.05 -30.07 9.80
CA ILE A 229 9.50 -31.43 9.50
C ILE A 229 10.44 -31.92 10.60
N ARG A 230 11.46 -31.13 10.97
CA ARG A 230 12.40 -31.45 12.04
C ARG A 230 11.66 -31.74 13.35
N ARG A 231 10.71 -30.90 13.75
CA ARG A 231 9.91 -31.11 14.97
C ARG A 231 9.08 -32.38 14.90
N ARG A 232 8.42 -32.63 13.77
CA ARG A 232 7.62 -33.85 13.58
C ARG A 232 8.47 -35.12 13.61
N MET A 233 9.67 -35.08 13.03
CA MET A 233 10.55 -36.26 12.94
C MET A 233 11.38 -36.51 14.20
N ARG A 234 11.75 -35.46 14.95
CA ARG A 234 12.68 -35.56 16.08
C ARG A 234 12.05 -35.36 17.46
N ALA A 235 10.88 -34.72 17.54
CA ALA A 235 10.18 -34.52 18.82
C ALA A 235 9.66 -35.81 19.44
N PRO A 236 9.16 -36.81 18.68
CA PRO A 236 8.80 -38.09 19.28
C PRO A 236 10.02 -38.81 19.82
N LEU A 237 9.92 -39.30 21.05
CA LEU A 237 10.95 -40.13 21.67
C LEU A 237 11.09 -41.42 20.83
N ARG A 238 12.24 -41.58 20.21
CA ARG A 238 12.55 -42.83 19.48
C ARG A 238 13.04 -43.85 20.47
N LEU A 239 12.37 -44.98 20.57
CA LEU A 239 12.74 -46.08 21.42
C LEU A 239 13.50 -47.11 20.60
N ALA A 240 14.60 -47.60 21.11
CA ALA A 240 15.26 -48.76 20.57
C ALA A 240 14.77 -49.98 21.36
N HIS A 241 13.96 -50.84 20.75
CA HIS A 241 13.50 -52.08 21.32
C HIS A 241 14.53 -53.17 21.05
N VAL A 242 15.12 -53.68 22.10
CA VAL A 242 16.12 -54.76 21.99
C VAL A 242 15.52 -56.05 22.49
N LEU A 243 15.28 -57.01 21.60
CA LEU A 243 14.85 -58.37 21.90
C LEU A 243 16.07 -59.28 21.76
N GLU A 244 16.78 -59.56 22.85
CA GLU A 244 17.96 -60.39 22.87
C GLU A 244 17.62 -61.84 22.50
N GLY A 245 18.25 -62.36 21.44
CA GLY A 245 18.07 -63.77 21.04
C GLY A 245 16.78 -64.08 20.28
N ALA A 246 15.96 -63.07 19.95
CA ALA A 246 14.76 -63.26 19.14
C ALA A 246 15.15 -63.57 17.68
N ASP A 247 14.41 -64.48 17.07
CA ASP A 247 14.47 -64.73 15.64
C ASP A 247 13.75 -63.57 14.88
N GLU A 248 13.98 -63.50 13.58
CA GLU A 248 13.45 -62.44 12.74
C GLU A 248 11.91 -62.43 12.72
N ALA A 249 11.27 -63.58 12.81
CA ALA A 249 9.81 -63.74 12.85
C ALA A 249 9.20 -63.13 14.13
N THR A 250 9.82 -63.38 15.28
CA THR A 250 9.42 -62.81 16.57
C THR A 250 9.65 -61.31 16.62
N LEU A 251 10.73 -60.82 16.05
CA LEU A 251 11.00 -59.40 15.96
C LEU A 251 9.95 -58.67 15.10
N LEU A 252 9.58 -59.24 13.96
CA LEU A 252 8.54 -58.72 13.08
C LEU A 252 7.16 -58.73 13.72
N ALA A 253 6.84 -59.79 14.45
CA ALA A 253 5.56 -59.89 15.18
C ALA A 253 5.47 -58.80 16.28
N TYR A 254 6.52 -58.64 17.05
CA TYR A 254 6.61 -57.61 18.08
C TYR A 254 6.52 -56.23 17.50
N ARG A 255 7.26 -55.97 16.39
CA ARG A 255 7.19 -54.70 15.66
C ARG A 255 5.74 -54.36 15.24
N LYS A 256 5.03 -55.29 14.63
CA LYS A 256 3.65 -55.10 14.23
C LYS A 256 2.73 -54.80 15.42
N SER A 257 2.94 -55.43 16.56
CA SER A 257 2.16 -55.19 17.79
C SER A 257 2.39 -53.74 18.28
N VAL A 258 3.63 -53.29 18.37
CA VAL A 258 3.98 -51.95 18.82
C VAL A 258 3.51 -50.89 17.85
N GLU A 259 3.69 -51.11 16.54
CA GLU A 259 3.23 -50.15 15.50
C GLU A 259 1.71 -50.04 15.46
N SER A 260 0.96 -51.14 15.74
CA SER A 260 -0.52 -51.07 15.82
C SER A 260 -1.03 -50.27 17.02
N GLU A 261 -0.28 -50.18 18.11
CA GLU A 261 -0.64 -49.46 19.32
C GLU A 261 -0.26 -47.96 19.29
N LYS A 262 0.81 -47.60 18.55
CA LYS A 262 1.38 -46.23 18.61
C LYS A 262 0.92 -45.26 17.51
N GLY A 263 0.34 -45.76 16.44
CA GLY A 263 -0.01 -44.91 15.28
C GLY A 263 1.22 -44.41 14.48
N ASP A 264 0.99 -43.78 13.32
CA ASP A 264 1.98 -43.57 12.24
C ASP A 264 3.12 -42.57 12.50
N ILE A 265 3.26 -42.01 13.71
CA ILE A 265 4.18 -40.86 13.93
C ILE A 265 5.53 -41.25 14.56
N THR A 266 5.70 -42.48 15.06
CA THR A 266 6.93 -42.92 15.75
C THR A 266 7.70 -43.98 14.95
N THR A 267 8.93 -43.66 14.58
CA THR A 267 9.90 -44.63 14.01
C THR A 267 10.76 -45.13 15.14
N ASP A 268 10.44 -46.31 15.69
CA ASP A 268 11.24 -46.96 16.69
C ASP A 268 12.25 -47.94 16.02
N PHE A 269 13.37 -48.18 16.68
CA PHE A 269 14.38 -49.12 16.21
C PHE A 269 14.19 -50.47 16.89
N TYR A 270 14.17 -51.55 16.12
CA TYR A 270 14.03 -52.93 16.60
C TYR A 270 15.32 -53.70 16.31
N LEU A 271 15.96 -54.21 17.34
CA LEU A 271 17.28 -54.87 17.26
C LEU A 271 17.23 -56.23 17.95
N ASN A 272 17.87 -57.24 17.37
CA ASN A 272 17.94 -58.59 17.93
C ASN A 272 19.32 -58.91 18.55
N ARG A 273 20.26 -57.98 18.59
CA ARG A 273 21.59 -58.13 19.17
C ARG A 273 21.77 -57.23 20.37
N LYS A 274 22.59 -57.69 21.31
CA LYS A 274 22.96 -56.92 22.49
C LYS A 274 23.75 -55.68 22.08
N GLY A 275 23.09 -54.57 22.11
CA GLY A 275 23.64 -53.25 21.94
C GLY A 275 23.01 -52.37 23.02
N GLY A 276 23.82 -51.56 23.71
CA GLY A 276 23.26 -50.65 24.71
C GLY A 276 22.17 -49.77 24.10
N VAL A 277 21.06 -49.66 24.77
CA VAL A 277 20.00 -48.68 24.41
C VAL A 277 20.55 -47.29 24.69
N THR A 278 21.14 -46.68 23.68
CA THR A 278 21.36 -45.27 23.69
C THR A 278 20.05 -44.63 23.29
N ALA A 279 19.41 -43.99 24.23
CA ALA A 279 18.30 -43.11 23.86
C ALA A 279 18.86 -42.13 22.80
N VAL A 280 18.34 -42.19 21.60
CA VAL A 280 18.63 -41.18 20.59
C VAL A 280 17.98 -39.93 21.11
N GLN A 281 18.75 -39.11 21.86
CA GLN A 281 18.28 -37.85 22.38
C GLN A 281 17.75 -37.05 21.21
N GLY A 282 16.52 -36.58 21.34
CA GLY A 282 15.96 -35.58 20.45
C GLY A 282 16.90 -34.37 20.43
N ASP A 283 16.93 -33.66 19.34
CA ASP A 283 17.76 -32.48 19.16
C ASP A 283 17.44 -31.45 20.27
N ALA A 284 18.43 -31.17 21.13
CA ALA A 284 18.29 -30.21 22.22
C ALA A 284 17.96 -28.78 21.70
N THR A 285 18.20 -28.53 20.40
CA THR A 285 17.96 -27.24 19.71
C THR A 285 16.61 -27.15 19.01
N LEU A 286 15.66 -28.08 19.27
CA LEU A 286 14.30 -28.03 18.70
C LEU A 286 13.52 -26.75 19.01
N GLY A 287 13.92 -26.02 20.06
CA GLY A 287 13.35 -24.73 20.44
C GLY A 287 13.99 -23.51 19.75
N ASP A 288 15.07 -23.71 19.02
CA ASP A 288 15.79 -22.61 18.37
C ASP A 288 15.03 -22.14 17.12
N ILE A 289 14.49 -20.92 17.21
CA ILE A 289 13.73 -20.23 16.15
C ILE A 289 14.58 -19.10 15.56
N GLY A 290 15.84 -18.97 15.99
CA GLY A 290 16.70 -17.85 15.63
C GLY A 290 16.82 -17.63 14.12
N ASP A 291 16.95 -18.70 13.33
CA ASP A 291 17.08 -18.63 11.87
C ASP A 291 15.80 -18.09 11.21
N VAL A 292 14.64 -18.54 11.69
CA VAL A 292 13.33 -18.05 11.19
C VAL A 292 13.14 -16.58 11.55
N ALA A 293 13.50 -16.19 12.78
CA ALA A 293 13.41 -14.79 13.21
C ALA A 293 14.34 -13.89 12.39
N HIS A 294 15.58 -14.33 12.13
CA HIS A 294 16.53 -13.62 11.30
C HIS A 294 16.02 -13.45 9.85
N LEU A 295 15.49 -14.50 9.24
CA LEU A 295 14.94 -14.41 7.88
C LEU A 295 13.69 -13.53 7.81
N LEU A 296 12.85 -13.55 8.86
CA LEU A 296 11.70 -12.66 8.97
C LEU A 296 12.15 -11.20 9.08
N ASP A 297 13.15 -10.90 9.89
CA ASP A 297 13.72 -9.57 10.01
C ASP A 297 14.33 -9.10 8.67
N THR A 298 15.07 -9.98 8.00
CA THR A 298 15.65 -9.70 6.69
C THR A 298 14.57 -9.47 5.63
N PHE A 299 13.46 -10.21 5.68
CA PHE A 299 12.32 -10.01 4.80
C PHE A 299 11.72 -8.61 4.97
N PHE A 300 11.42 -8.21 6.20
CA PHE A 300 10.87 -6.88 6.46
C PHE A 300 11.87 -5.75 6.26
N ALA A 301 13.16 -5.97 6.48
CA ALA A 301 14.21 -5.00 6.19
C ALA A 301 14.35 -4.69 4.69
N GLY A 302 14.02 -5.67 3.84
CA GLY A 302 14.00 -5.48 2.38
C GLY A 302 12.70 -4.87 1.85
N THR A 303 11.67 -4.66 2.70
CA THR A 303 10.41 -4.02 2.32
C THR A 303 10.38 -2.58 2.80
N PRO A 304 9.74 -1.66 2.09
CA PRO A 304 9.42 -0.34 2.65
C PRO A 304 8.39 -0.39 3.80
N ALA A 305 7.93 -1.59 4.18
CA ALA A 305 6.91 -1.82 5.20
C ALA A 305 7.56 -2.32 6.51
N PRO A 306 7.67 -1.50 7.56
CA PRO A 306 8.31 -1.91 8.80
C PRO A 306 7.50 -2.98 9.54
N LYS A 307 8.19 -4.03 10.03
CA LYS A 307 7.57 -5.19 10.69
C LYS A 307 6.65 -4.81 11.85
N GLY A 308 6.97 -3.74 12.58
CA GLY A 308 6.19 -3.26 13.71
C GLY A 308 4.76 -2.84 13.36
N LEU A 309 4.51 -2.38 12.12
CA LEU A 309 3.17 -2.08 11.64
C LEU A 309 2.35 -3.33 11.29
N PHE A 310 3.01 -4.48 11.15
CA PHE A 310 2.39 -5.75 10.74
C PHE A 310 2.25 -6.77 11.88
N GLY A 311 2.35 -6.30 13.13
CA GLY A 311 2.09 -7.12 14.31
C GLY A 311 3.34 -7.69 15.00
N TYR A 312 4.54 -7.35 14.53
CA TYR A 312 5.81 -7.78 15.12
C TYR A 312 6.43 -6.62 15.91
N THR A 313 5.96 -6.38 17.13
CA THR A 313 6.37 -5.22 17.95
C THR A 313 7.41 -5.54 19.01
N ASP A 314 7.85 -6.81 19.11
CA ASP A 314 8.73 -7.27 20.16
C ASP A 314 10.07 -6.51 20.19
N GLY A 315 10.38 -5.91 21.35
CA GLY A 315 11.63 -5.18 21.58
C GLY A 315 11.76 -3.82 20.88
N MET A 316 10.71 -3.30 20.27
CA MET A 316 10.76 -2.03 19.53
C MET A 316 10.33 -0.86 20.42
N ALA A 317 11.18 0.16 20.54
CA ALA A 317 10.82 1.39 21.25
C ALA A 317 9.75 2.17 20.45
N ARG A 318 8.88 2.87 21.17
CA ARG A 318 7.77 3.63 20.55
C ARG A 318 8.27 4.69 19.58
N ASP A 319 9.34 5.39 19.92
CA ASP A 319 9.89 6.48 19.10
C ASP A 319 10.42 5.95 17.76
N ILE A 320 11.11 4.79 17.79
CA ILE A 320 11.58 4.11 16.58
C ILE A 320 10.40 3.69 15.69
N LEU A 321 9.33 3.18 16.31
CA LEU A 321 8.14 2.80 15.55
C LEU A 321 7.45 4.02 14.90
N GLU A 322 7.44 5.17 15.55
CA GLU A 322 6.88 6.42 15.00
C GLU A 322 7.72 6.93 13.82
N ASP A 323 9.05 6.86 13.89
CA ASP A 323 9.92 7.21 12.77
C ASP A 323 9.74 6.27 11.56
N LEU A 324 9.76 4.96 11.79
CA LEU A 324 9.51 3.97 10.75
C LEU A 324 8.11 4.11 10.12
N LYS A 325 7.13 4.52 10.92
CA LYS A 325 5.78 4.79 10.44
C LYS A 325 5.75 6.02 9.52
N ARG A 326 6.50 7.07 9.84
CA ARG A 326 6.61 8.26 8.99
C ARG A 326 7.23 7.92 7.64
N ASP A 327 8.34 7.16 7.65
CA ASP A 327 9.01 6.72 6.42
C ASP A 327 8.09 5.84 5.55
N TYR A 328 7.38 4.90 6.17
CA TYR A 328 6.37 4.08 5.48
C TYR A 328 5.28 4.93 4.83
N TYR A 329 4.80 5.97 5.50
CA TYR A 329 3.76 6.81 4.92
C TYR A 329 4.30 7.70 3.79
N ALA A 330 5.55 8.10 3.81
CA ALA A 330 6.17 8.80 2.69
C ALA A 330 6.21 7.93 1.42
N GLU A 331 6.52 6.63 1.57
CA GLU A 331 6.43 5.67 0.47
C GLU A 331 4.99 5.48 -0.05
N VAL A 332 4.02 5.42 0.86
CA VAL A 332 2.60 5.31 0.48
C VAL A 332 2.11 6.58 -0.22
N ASP A 333 2.61 7.77 0.14
CA ASP A 333 2.29 9.03 -0.55
C ASP A 333 2.83 9.02 -1.99
N GLY A 334 4.02 8.47 -2.22
CA GLY A 334 4.54 8.23 -3.57
C GLY A 334 3.64 7.32 -4.41
N LEU A 335 3.06 6.28 -3.80
CA LEU A 335 2.08 5.41 -4.47
C LEU A 335 0.76 6.14 -4.76
N GLN A 336 0.32 7.04 -3.88
CA GLN A 336 -0.85 7.89 -4.10
C GLN A 336 -0.66 8.79 -5.31
N ASP A 337 0.49 9.46 -5.40
CA ASP A 337 0.81 10.36 -6.52
C ASP A 337 0.84 9.60 -7.84
N LEU A 338 1.43 8.42 -7.87
CA LEU A 338 1.47 7.56 -9.06
C LEU A 338 0.06 7.16 -9.51
N GLN A 339 -0.78 6.71 -8.60
CA GLN A 339 -2.15 6.28 -8.92
C GLN A 339 -3.03 7.46 -9.32
N ALA A 340 -2.94 8.59 -8.61
CA ALA A 340 -3.64 9.82 -8.95
C ALA A 340 -3.21 10.34 -10.32
N GLY A 341 -1.92 10.31 -10.64
CA GLY A 341 -1.37 10.67 -11.94
C GLY A 341 -1.96 9.84 -13.09
N ALA A 342 -2.16 8.54 -12.88
CA ALA A 342 -2.78 7.67 -13.88
C ALA A 342 -4.25 8.07 -14.16
N TYR A 343 -5.02 8.36 -13.11
CA TYR A 343 -6.40 8.82 -13.28
C TYR A 343 -6.49 10.24 -13.84
N ALA A 344 -5.58 11.13 -13.46
CA ALA A 344 -5.48 12.46 -14.05
C ALA A 344 -5.21 12.41 -15.56
N MET A 345 -4.33 11.50 -15.99
CA MET A 345 -4.08 11.25 -17.40
C MET A 345 -5.34 10.71 -18.12
N ALA A 346 -6.04 9.76 -17.50
CA ALA A 346 -7.29 9.22 -18.05
C ALA A 346 -8.37 10.31 -18.19
N PHE A 347 -8.50 11.19 -17.21
CA PHE A 347 -9.41 12.33 -17.29
C PHE A 347 -8.99 13.33 -18.36
N ARG A 348 -7.70 13.62 -18.49
CA ARG A 348 -7.20 14.48 -19.56
C ARG A 348 -7.52 13.92 -20.95
N VAL A 349 -7.34 12.63 -21.14
CA VAL A 349 -7.75 11.95 -22.39
C VAL A 349 -9.24 12.11 -22.64
N HIS A 350 -10.08 11.94 -21.61
CA HIS A 350 -11.53 12.15 -21.71
C HIS A 350 -11.89 13.59 -22.15
N LEU A 351 -11.28 14.61 -21.54
CA LEU A 351 -11.49 16.01 -21.89
C LEU A 351 -11.09 16.31 -23.33
N LEU A 352 -9.96 15.76 -23.79
CA LEU A 352 -9.49 15.95 -25.16
C LEU A 352 -10.47 15.37 -26.18
N PHE A 353 -11.10 14.24 -25.90
CA PHE A 353 -12.17 13.69 -26.74
C PHE A 353 -13.40 14.58 -26.76
N LYS A 354 -13.68 15.31 -25.68
CA LYS A 354 -14.74 16.33 -25.63
C LYS A 354 -14.36 17.63 -26.34
N GLY A 355 -13.15 17.77 -26.84
CA GLY A 355 -12.65 19.00 -27.45
C GLY A 355 -12.25 20.06 -26.42
N ILE A 356 -12.09 19.68 -25.16
CA ILE A 356 -11.61 20.53 -24.08
C ILE A 356 -10.13 20.22 -23.89
N ASP A 357 -9.26 21.21 -24.12
CA ASP A 357 -7.81 21.07 -23.86
C ASP A 357 -7.50 21.80 -22.55
N PRO A 358 -7.41 21.08 -21.42
CA PRO A 358 -7.13 21.71 -20.15
C PRO A 358 -5.67 22.15 -20.08
N GLY A 359 -5.44 23.37 -19.61
CA GLY A 359 -4.11 23.86 -19.32
C GLY A 359 -3.39 22.99 -18.28
N PRO A 360 -2.06 23.05 -18.21
CA PRO A 360 -1.26 22.16 -17.36
C PRO A 360 -1.55 22.31 -15.86
N LYS A 361 -2.15 23.43 -15.42
CA LYS A 361 -2.44 23.74 -14.01
C LYS A 361 -3.92 23.90 -13.69
N GLU A 362 -4.83 23.71 -14.65
CA GLU A 362 -6.24 23.93 -14.42
C GLU A 362 -6.87 22.96 -13.42
N PHE A 363 -6.32 21.76 -13.32
CA PHE A 363 -6.72 20.82 -12.30
C PHE A 363 -5.53 19.99 -11.80
N THR A 364 -5.63 19.56 -10.56
CA THR A 364 -4.70 18.60 -9.93
C THR A 364 -5.52 17.54 -9.21
N LEU A 365 -5.20 16.28 -9.48
CA LEU A 365 -5.83 15.15 -8.83
C LEU A 365 -4.88 14.61 -7.76
N ARG A 366 -5.36 14.48 -6.54
CA ARG A 366 -4.59 13.98 -5.40
C ARG A 366 -5.46 13.13 -4.51
N PHE A 367 -4.82 12.25 -3.74
CA PHE A 367 -5.49 11.69 -2.58
C PHE A 367 -5.48 12.72 -1.44
N ALA A 368 -6.60 12.81 -0.71
CA ALA A 368 -6.65 13.68 0.45
C ALA A 368 -5.68 13.18 1.53
N GLU A 369 -5.15 14.10 2.32
CA GLU A 369 -4.22 13.79 3.39
C GLU A 369 -4.81 12.75 4.36
N ARG A 370 -3.99 11.80 4.74
CA ARG A 370 -4.35 10.77 5.71
C ARG A 370 -4.34 11.36 7.11
N ARG A 371 -5.44 11.24 7.79
CA ARG A 371 -5.45 11.46 9.23
C ARG A 371 -4.83 10.24 9.91
N THR A 372 -3.53 10.31 10.19
CA THR A 372 -2.79 9.27 10.90
C THR A 372 -2.80 9.49 12.41
N GLU A 373 -3.14 10.70 12.83
CA GLU A 373 -3.20 11.11 14.21
C GLU A 373 -4.48 10.59 14.89
N THR A 374 -4.35 10.25 16.15
CA THR A 374 -5.51 9.92 16.97
C THR A 374 -6.34 11.19 17.21
N GLY A 375 -7.65 11.06 17.41
CA GLY A 375 -8.50 12.22 17.67
C GLY A 375 -7.98 13.15 18.78
N ASN A 376 -7.29 12.58 19.79
CA ASN A 376 -6.66 13.37 20.84
C ASN A 376 -5.44 14.15 20.36
N GLN A 377 -4.61 13.56 19.48
CA GLN A 377 -3.45 14.26 18.90
C GLN A 377 -3.91 15.41 17.98
N VAL A 378 -4.94 15.18 17.18
CA VAL A 378 -5.54 16.24 16.35
C VAL A 378 -6.09 17.38 17.22
N ALA A 379 -6.80 17.06 18.30
CA ALA A 379 -7.33 18.05 19.21
C ALA A 379 -6.20 18.85 19.91
N ASP A 380 -5.13 18.18 20.33
CA ASP A 380 -3.96 18.84 20.94
C ASP A 380 -3.23 19.74 19.93
N LEU A 381 -3.08 19.30 18.69
CA LEU A 381 -2.47 20.09 17.61
C LEU A 381 -3.31 21.32 17.30
N MET A 382 -4.62 21.16 17.14
CA MET A 382 -5.54 22.27 16.95
C MET A 382 -5.43 23.32 18.08
N LEU A 383 -5.42 22.87 19.31
CA LEU A 383 -5.28 23.77 20.46
C LEU A 383 -3.95 24.53 20.44
N LYS A 384 -2.86 23.86 20.11
CA LYS A 384 -1.52 24.46 19.98
C LYS A 384 -1.46 25.47 18.84
N ASN A 385 -2.03 25.14 17.68
CA ASN A 385 -2.05 25.99 16.50
C ASN A 385 -2.90 27.25 16.74
N ILE A 386 -4.05 27.11 17.39
CA ILE A 386 -4.88 28.25 17.81
C ILE A 386 -4.14 29.10 18.85
N ALA A 387 -3.47 28.48 19.83
CA ALA A 387 -2.68 29.20 20.83
C ALA A 387 -1.47 29.92 20.22
N ALA A 388 -0.90 29.40 19.13
CA ALA A 388 0.17 30.04 18.36
C ALA A 388 -0.34 31.19 17.48
N GLY A 389 -1.66 31.42 17.38
CA GLY A 389 -2.25 32.51 16.62
C GLY A 389 -2.46 32.22 15.12
N LEU A 390 -2.43 30.95 14.73
CA LEU A 390 -2.76 30.59 13.34
C LEU A 390 -4.23 30.86 13.02
N PRO A 391 -4.57 31.26 11.78
CA PRO A 391 -5.94 31.46 11.36
C PRO A 391 -6.79 30.22 11.58
N THR A 392 -7.99 30.39 12.15
CA THR A 392 -8.89 29.29 12.51
C THR A 392 -9.28 28.44 11.31
N ASP A 393 -9.46 29.05 10.14
CA ASP A 393 -9.85 28.37 8.92
C ASP A 393 -8.73 27.39 8.45
N LEU A 394 -7.48 27.80 8.58
CA LEU A 394 -6.33 26.95 8.27
C LEU A 394 -6.22 25.78 9.27
N VAL A 395 -6.45 26.05 10.55
CA VAL A 395 -6.42 25.01 11.60
C VAL A 395 -7.56 23.99 11.41
N TYR A 396 -8.74 24.44 10.96
CA TYR A 396 -9.84 23.51 10.65
C TYR A 396 -9.55 22.68 9.42
N ALA A 397 -9.01 23.29 8.35
CA ALA A 397 -8.60 22.58 7.16
C ALA A 397 -7.54 21.51 7.48
N GLU A 398 -6.53 21.86 8.27
CA GLU A 398 -5.49 20.94 8.73
C GLU A 398 -6.06 19.80 9.60
N ALA A 399 -7.02 20.11 10.47
CA ALA A 399 -7.75 19.08 11.22
C ALA A 399 -8.73 18.28 10.36
N GLY A 400 -8.87 18.66 9.06
CA GLY A 400 -9.70 18.02 8.05
C GLY A 400 -11.18 18.29 8.21
N TYR A 401 -11.52 19.43 8.76
CA TYR A 401 -12.87 20.01 8.69
C TYR A 401 -12.90 21.02 7.55
N ASP A 402 -13.99 21.04 6.81
CA ASP A 402 -14.22 22.08 5.81
C ASP A 402 -14.52 23.41 6.53
N PRO A 403 -13.70 24.46 6.36
CA PRO A 403 -13.89 25.74 7.02
C PRO A 403 -15.26 26.39 6.73
N GLU A 404 -15.75 26.26 5.48
CA GLU A 404 -17.06 26.82 5.08
C GLU A 404 -18.19 26.08 5.80
N GLN A 405 -18.14 24.77 5.89
CA GLN A 405 -19.14 24.00 6.65
C GLN A 405 -19.10 24.33 8.14
N VAL A 406 -17.90 24.49 8.70
CA VAL A 406 -17.75 24.87 10.12
C VAL A 406 -18.35 26.24 10.36
N GLN A 407 -18.15 27.22 9.49
CA GLN A 407 -18.76 28.55 9.59
C GLN A 407 -20.27 28.48 9.47
N ALA A 408 -20.79 27.75 8.48
CA ALA A 408 -22.23 27.58 8.30
C ALA A 408 -22.92 26.96 9.53
N ILE A 409 -22.27 25.92 10.12
CA ILE A 409 -22.76 25.30 11.36
C ILE A 409 -22.73 26.28 12.52
N ARG A 410 -21.69 27.10 12.66
CA ARG A 410 -21.59 28.13 13.69
C ARG A 410 -22.66 29.21 13.57
N GLU A 411 -22.91 29.67 12.36
CA GLU A 411 -24.01 30.63 12.12
C GLU A 411 -25.36 30.02 12.46
N ALA A 412 -25.57 28.74 12.13
CA ALA A 412 -26.79 28.04 12.51
C ALA A 412 -26.91 27.87 14.05
N GLN A 413 -25.81 27.61 14.75
CA GLN A 413 -25.75 27.54 16.21
C GLN A 413 -26.03 28.90 16.85
N ALA A 414 -25.43 29.97 16.33
CA ALA A 414 -25.68 31.32 16.80
C ALA A 414 -27.17 31.74 16.66
N LYS A 415 -27.80 31.36 15.53
CA LYS A 415 -29.24 31.57 15.31
C LYS A 415 -30.13 30.78 16.28
N ARG A 416 -29.66 29.66 16.80
CA ARG A 416 -30.39 28.82 17.78
C ARG A 416 -30.16 29.23 19.23
N ASN A 417 -29.38 30.28 19.50
CA ASN A 417 -28.93 30.66 20.85
C ASN A 417 -28.24 29.50 21.60
N ASP A 418 -27.41 28.71 20.90
CA ASP A 418 -26.68 27.59 21.48
C ASP A 418 -25.67 28.13 22.52
N PRO A 419 -25.68 27.63 23.77
CA PRO A 419 -24.80 28.13 24.84
C PRO A 419 -23.34 27.75 24.70
N TYR A 420 -22.91 27.07 23.65
CA TYR A 420 -21.54 26.65 23.49
C TYR A 420 -20.56 27.83 23.31
N PRO A 421 -19.35 27.73 23.90
CA PRO A 421 -18.41 28.84 23.85
C PRO A 421 -17.93 29.15 22.44
N VAL A 422 -17.74 30.45 22.17
CA VAL A 422 -17.17 30.90 20.89
C VAL A 422 -15.79 30.26 20.70
N PRO A 423 -15.46 29.70 19.51
CA PRO A 423 -14.17 29.14 19.22
C PRO A 423 -13.05 30.16 19.43
N GLY A 424 -11.96 29.73 20.08
CA GLY A 424 -10.86 30.57 20.48
C GLY A 424 -10.93 31.08 21.91
N ALA A 425 -12.07 30.94 22.58
CA ALA A 425 -12.20 31.23 24.01
C ALA A 425 -11.84 30.02 24.86
N ILE A 426 -10.59 29.53 24.73
CA ILE A 426 -10.07 28.49 25.62
C ILE A 426 -10.08 29.04 27.03
N GLY A 427 -10.91 28.46 27.90
CA GLY A 427 -11.10 28.95 29.27
C GLY A 427 -12.17 30.03 29.42
N ALA A 428 -12.90 30.44 28.36
CA ALA A 428 -14.04 31.30 28.49
C ALA A 428 -15.17 30.57 29.21
N LYS A 429 -15.75 31.22 30.22
CA LYS A 429 -16.95 30.71 30.88
C LYS A 429 -18.08 30.58 29.88
N PRO A 430 -18.91 29.52 29.94
CA PRO A 430 -20.10 29.44 29.11
C PRO A 430 -20.92 30.74 29.29
N VAL A 431 -21.14 31.41 28.20
CA VAL A 431 -21.99 32.62 28.19
C VAL A 431 -23.43 32.15 28.35
N GLY A 432 -24.01 32.32 29.52
CA GLY A 432 -25.41 32.08 29.66
C GLY A 432 -25.95 31.41 30.93
N ALA A 433 -25.15 31.22 31.97
CA ALA A 433 -25.70 30.86 33.28
C ALA A 433 -25.62 32.05 34.24
N PRO A 434 -26.65 32.87 34.37
CA PRO A 434 -26.71 33.90 35.40
C PRO A 434 -26.85 33.18 36.72
N GLY A 435 -25.79 33.19 37.57
CA GLY A 435 -25.93 32.83 38.95
C GLY A 435 -25.16 31.61 39.46
N MET A 436 -24.25 31.00 38.73
CA MET A 436 -23.29 30.06 39.33
C MET A 436 -21.98 30.74 39.74
N PRO A 437 -21.68 30.86 41.05
CA PRO A 437 -20.41 31.40 41.49
C PRO A 437 -19.30 30.37 41.20
N GLY A 438 -18.33 30.79 40.37
CA GLY A 438 -16.99 30.23 40.48
C GLY A 438 -16.70 28.87 39.91
N ALA A 439 -17.27 28.46 38.76
CA ALA A 439 -16.62 27.42 37.96
C ALA A 439 -15.38 28.05 37.33
N GLY A 440 -14.22 27.75 37.89
CA GLY A 440 -12.91 28.06 37.30
C GLY A 440 -12.78 27.46 35.91
N PRO A 441 -11.81 27.90 35.10
CA PRO A 441 -11.62 27.39 33.76
C PRO A 441 -11.49 25.87 33.79
N VAL A 442 -12.30 25.18 33.00
CA VAL A 442 -12.18 23.73 32.86
C VAL A 442 -10.85 23.48 32.15
N SER A 443 -9.86 23.03 32.91
CA SER A 443 -8.58 22.61 32.36
C SER A 443 -8.76 21.30 31.62
N VAL A 444 -8.46 21.29 30.34
CA VAL A 444 -8.49 20.10 29.48
C VAL A 444 -7.13 19.38 29.51
N THR A 445 -6.11 19.98 30.12
CA THR A 445 -4.76 19.39 30.20
C THR A 445 -4.45 18.95 31.65
N PRO A 446 -3.85 17.74 31.81
CA PRO A 446 -3.46 17.23 33.13
C PRO A 446 -2.45 18.09 33.92
N GLY A 447 -1.91 19.14 33.30
CA GLY A 447 -0.91 20.04 33.94
C GLY A 447 -1.47 21.30 34.60
N ASN A 448 -2.78 21.56 34.56
CA ASN A 448 -3.37 22.81 35.02
C ASN A 448 -4.13 22.68 36.34
N ALA A 449 -3.78 21.69 37.13
CA ALA A 449 -4.25 21.62 38.52
C ALA A 449 -3.62 22.74 39.35
N PRO A 450 -4.37 23.44 40.23
CA PRO A 450 -3.83 24.43 41.10
C PRO A 450 -2.69 23.82 41.95
N LYS A 451 -1.52 24.46 41.95
CA LYS A 451 -0.33 24.03 42.69
C LYS A 451 0.42 22.78 42.18
N GLY A 452 0.38 22.47 40.89
CA GLY A 452 1.18 21.39 40.31
C GLY A 452 0.66 19.97 40.59
N GLU A 453 -0.54 19.82 41.09
CA GLU A 453 -1.18 18.50 41.26
C GLU A 453 -1.97 18.11 40.01
N SER A 454 -1.76 16.88 39.54
CA SER A 454 -2.51 16.36 38.37
C SER A 454 -3.94 16.01 38.78
N ALA A 455 -4.88 16.01 37.83
CA ALA A 455 -6.27 15.63 38.06
C ALA A 455 -6.46 14.23 38.70
N THR A 456 -5.44 13.37 38.61
CA THR A 456 -5.38 12.05 39.23
C THR A 456 -4.98 12.11 40.72
N SER A 457 -4.30 13.16 41.15
CA SER A 457 -3.90 13.33 42.56
C SER A 457 -4.99 13.95 43.44
N ILE A 458 -5.97 14.62 42.87
CA ILE A 458 -7.10 15.23 43.60
C ILE A 458 -8.01 14.15 44.21
N GLY A 459 -8.12 12.97 43.62
CA GLY A 459 -8.90 11.86 44.16
C GLY A 459 -8.28 11.19 45.42
N ASN A 460 -6.97 11.35 45.65
CA ASN A 460 -6.26 10.72 46.77
C ASN A 460 -6.02 11.67 47.96
N ALA A 461 -6.22 12.97 47.78
CA ALA A 461 -6.00 13.94 48.87
C ALA A 461 -7.11 13.93 49.93
N GLY A 462 -8.27 13.33 49.65
CA GLY A 462 -9.39 13.22 50.57
C GLY A 462 -9.28 12.10 51.63
N GLY A 463 -8.28 11.23 51.54
CA GLY A 463 -8.19 10.02 52.37
C GLY A 463 -7.19 10.03 53.55
N ASN A 464 -6.40 11.08 53.75
CA ASN A 464 -5.29 11.05 54.72
C ASN A 464 -5.34 12.17 55.78
N GLY A 465 -6.53 12.63 56.11
CA GLY A 465 -6.76 13.55 57.20
C GLY A 465 -7.29 12.84 58.46
N GLY A 466 -6.46 12.09 59.16
CA GLY A 466 -6.93 11.48 60.40
C GLY A 466 -6.01 10.44 61.01
N ARG A 467 -4.81 10.76 61.38
CA ARG A 467 -4.13 10.12 62.52
C ARG A 467 -3.36 11.17 63.28
N GLY A 468 -4.09 11.69 64.27
CA GLY A 468 -3.53 12.48 65.39
C GLY A 468 -2.56 11.65 66.21
N ARG A 469 -1.60 12.33 66.71
CA ARG A 469 -0.65 11.84 67.74
C ARG A 469 -1.38 11.40 69.00
N GLY A 470 -1.03 10.25 69.43
CA GLY A 470 -1.11 9.79 70.80
C GLY A 470 0.14 8.96 71.10
#